data_ed9da5c5ac89d53869ad11f5b8db4d5a
#
_entry.id   ed9da5c5ac89d53869ad11f5b8db4d5a
#
_cell.length_a   1.000
_cell.length_b   1.000
_cell.length_c   1.000
_cell.angle_alpha   90.00
_cell.angle_beta   90.00
_cell.angle_gamma   90.00
#
_symmetry.space_group_name_H-M   'P 1'
#
loop_
_entity.id
_entity.type
_entity.pdbx_description
1 polymer ?
#
loop_
_entity_poly.entity_id
_entity_poly.type
_entity_poly.pdbx_seq_one_letter_code
_entity_poly.pdbx_strand_id
1 'polypeptide(L)'
;MVVAVPDTSRPAAHAIGEMLGAPCREGFIKNRYSGRTFIMPDQATRNAALRLKLNPIREMFEGNRVLLVDDSIVRGSTMKRIVRLLRTLNPAAIHLAIFSPPVKHPCFYGIDMPSEEELIASRMDH
;
A
#
# COMPACT_ATOMS: atom_id res chain seq x y z
N MET A 1 -14.76 -0.56 -1.16
CA MET A 1 -14.32 -0.26 0.22
C MET A 1 -13.02 0.50 0.20
N VAL A 2 -12.72 1.20 1.29
CA VAL A 2 -11.45 1.91 1.49
C VAL A 2 -10.57 1.10 2.45
N VAL A 3 -9.30 0.93 2.10
CA VAL A 3 -8.32 0.17 2.89
C VAL A 3 -7.04 1.00 3.03
N ALA A 4 -6.57 1.20 4.25
CA ALA A 4 -5.32 1.89 4.51
C ALA A 4 -4.13 0.93 4.41
N VAL A 5 -3.04 1.40 3.83
CA VAL A 5 -1.73 0.77 4.04
C VAL A 5 -1.26 1.15 5.45
N PRO A 6 -1.02 0.19 6.36
CA PRO A 6 -0.67 0.52 7.73
C PRO A 6 0.70 1.20 7.84
N ASP A 7 0.93 2.07 8.82
CA ASP A 7 0.02 2.50 9.89
C ASP A 7 -0.45 3.94 9.70
N THR A 8 0.35 4.79 9.03
CA THR A 8 0.17 6.24 8.96
C THR A 8 -1.01 6.69 8.09
N SER A 9 -1.47 5.83 7.20
CA SER A 9 -2.55 6.14 6.25
C SER A 9 -3.96 5.98 6.82
N ARG A 10 -4.12 5.42 8.01
CA ARG A 10 -5.45 5.14 8.60
C ARG A 10 -6.33 6.38 8.74
N PRO A 11 -5.86 7.51 9.32
CA PRO A 11 -6.72 8.70 9.43
C PRO A 11 -7.20 9.20 8.08
N ALA A 12 -6.33 9.23 7.07
CA ALA A 12 -6.69 9.65 5.72
C ALA A 12 -7.71 8.69 5.08
N ALA A 13 -7.53 7.39 5.26
CA ALA A 13 -8.45 6.38 4.75
C ALA A 13 -9.86 6.51 5.35
N HIS A 14 -9.94 6.78 6.65
CA HIS A 14 -11.22 7.02 7.33
C HIS A 14 -11.91 8.28 6.78
N ALA A 15 -11.19 9.39 6.67
CA ALA A 15 -11.72 10.63 6.12
C ALA A 15 -12.24 10.46 4.68
N ILE A 16 -11.47 9.76 3.83
CA ILE A 16 -11.88 9.45 2.46
C ILE A 16 -13.12 8.56 2.45
N GLY A 17 -13.17 7.55 3.31
CA GLY A 17 -14.32 6.65 3.44
C GLY A 17 -15.61 7.41 3.81
N GLU A 18 -15.53 8.32 4.76
CA GLU A 18 -16.65 9.20 5.16
C GLU A 18 -17.10 10.08 4.00
N MET A 19 -16.17 10.73 3.30
CA MET A 19 -16.47 11.60 2.16
C MET A 19 -17.14 10.85 1.00
N LEU A 20 -16.72 9.61 0.75
CA LEU A 20 -17.25 8.79 -0.35
C LEU A 20 -18.49 7.96 0.04
N GLY A 21 -18.87 7.95 1.31
CA GLY A 21 -19.90 7.03 1.80
C GLY A 21 -19.53 5.57 1.64
N ALA A 22 -18.23 5.26 1.63
CA ALA A 22 -17.70 3.91 1.45
C ALA A 22 -17.13 3.37 2.77
N PRO A 23 -17.36 2.08 3.09
CA PRO A 23 -16.83 1.53 4.33
C PRO A 23 -15.30 1.51 4.30
N CYS A 24 -14.67 1.96 5.40
CA CYS A 24 -13.26 1.82 5.65
C CYS A 24 -13.02 0.54 6.46
N ARG A 25 -12.17 -0.36 5.94
CA ARG A 25 -11.92 -1.67 6.54
C ARG A 25 -10.43 -1.91 6.73
N GLU A 26 -10.07 -2.68 7.76
CA GLU A 26 -8.72 -3.18 7.94
C GLU A 26 -8.47 -4.33 6.94
N GLY A 27 -7.60 -4.09 5.97
CA GLY A 27 -7.26 -5.10 4.95
C GLY A 27 -5.94 -5.80 5.20
N PHE A 28 -5.11 -5.31 6.12
CA PHE A 28 -3.79 -5.86 6.42
C PHE A 28 -3.60 -6.11 7.90
N ILE A 29 -2.84 -7.16 8.20
CA ILE A 29 -2.28 -7.40 9.52
C ILE A 29 -0.78 -7.17 9.42
N LYS A 30 -0.25 -6.20 10.17
CA LYS A 30 1.17 -5.91 10.22
C LYS A 30 1.90 -6.99 11.00
N ASN A 31 2.92 -7.57 10.39
CA ASN A 31 3.75 -8.59 11.03
C ASN A 31 4.75 -7.91 11.97
N ARG A 32 4.44 -7.85 13.27
CA ARG A 32 5.31 -7.25 14.30
C ARG A 32 6.39 -8.21 14.79
N TYR A 33 6.22 -9.51 14.55
CA TYR A 33 7.14 -10.56 14.97
C TYR A 33 7.68 -11.30 13.75
N SER A 34 8.98 -11.22 13.52
CA SER A 34 9.66 -12.06 12.55
C SER A 34 9.52 -13.53 12.99
N GLY A 35 8.79 -14.36 12.25
CA GLY A 35 8.67 -15.79 12.50
C GLY A 35 7.27 -16.39 12.50
N ARG A 36 6.21 -15.60 12.61
CA ARG A 36 4.84 -16.10 12.40
C ARG A 36 4.36 -15.78 11.00
N THR A 37 4.37 -16.77 10.15
CA THR A 37 3.76 -16.70 8.82
C THR A 37 2.30 -17.11 8.94
N PHE A 38 1.39 -16.26 8.43
CA PHE A 38 0.02 -16.69 8.21
C PHE A 38 -0.02 -17.76 7.13
N ILE A 39 -1.03 -18.63 7.19
CA ILE A 39 -1.26 -19.63 6.15
C ILE A 39 -1.65 -18.89 4.87
N MET A 40 -0.73 -18.86 3.91
CA MET A 40 -0.93 -18.31 2.58
C MET A 40 -1.08 -19.44 1.57
N PRO A 41 -1.86 -19.25 0.47
CA PRO A 41 -2.17 -20.34 -0.46
C PRO A 41 -0.96 -20.85 -1.23
N ASP A 42 0.08 -20.05 -1.41
CA ASP A 42 1.30 -20.45 -2.12
C ASP A 42 2.56 -19.82 -1.50
N GLN A 43 3.72 -20.39 -1.85
CA GLN A 43 5.01 -19.97 -1.33
C GLN A 43 5.43 -18.58 -1.83
N ALA A 44 5.07 -18.22 -3.06
CA ALA A 44 5.41 -16.92 -3.65
C ALA A 44 4.67 -15.79 -2.92
N THR A 45 3.37 -15.96 -2.67
CA THR A 45 2.54 -15.02 -1.89
C THR A 45 3.07 -14.87 -0.46
N ARG A 46 3.45 -15.99 0.18
CA ARG A 46 4.05 -15.98 1.52
C ARG A 46 5.35 -15.19 1.55
N ASN A 47 6.25 -15.43 0.60
CA ASN A 47 7.52 -14.73 0.51
C ASN A 47 7.33 -13.23 0.26
N ALA A 48 6.38 -12.85 -0.60
CA ALA A 48 6.05 -11.45 -0.85
C ALA A 48 5.52 -10.76 0.41
N ALA A 49 4.61 -11.40 1.15
CA ALA A 49 4.08 -10.91 2.42
C ALA A 49 5.16 -10.73 3.48
N LEU A 50 6.08 -11.68 3.61
CA LEU A 50 7.22 -11.61 4.54
C LEU A 50 8.12 -10.42 4.24
N ARG A 51 8.45 -10.18 2.97
CA ARG A 51 9.29 -9.04 2.55
C ARG A 51 8.66 -7.70 2.87
N LEU A 52 7.34 -7.59 2.76
CA LEU A 52 6.60 -6.38 3.06
C LEU A 52 6.24 -6.22 4.54
N LYS A 53 6.39 -7.28 5.34
CA LYS A 53 5.87 -7.36 6.72
C LYS A 53 4.38 -7.05 6.83
N LEU A 54 3.63 -7.28 5.76
CA LEU A 54 2.20 -7.07 5.63
C LEU A 54 1.53 -8.37 5.23
N ASN A 55 0.45 -8.71 5.92
CA ASN A 55 -0.37 -9.87 5.58
C ASN A 55 -1.75 -9.38 5.16
N PRO A 56 -2.11 -9.51 3.88
CA PRO A 56 -3.42 -9.13 3.42
C PRO A 56 -4.47 -10.13 3.91
N ILE A 57 -5.63 -9.61 4.30
CA ILE A 57 -6.79 -10.42 4.67
C ILE A 57 -7.55 -10.73 3.38
N ARG A 58 -7.51 -11.99 2.94
CA ARG A 58 -8.09 -12.42 1.66
C ARG A 58 -9.52 -11.94 1.46
N GLU A 59 -10.36 -12.10 2.46
CA GLU A 59 -11.78 -11.77 2.41
C GLU A 59 -12.05 -10.28 2.15
N MET A 60 -11.09 -9.42 2.49
CA MET A 60 -11.20 -7.99 2.24
C MET A 60 -10.92 -7.64 0.77
N PHE A 61 -10.17 -8.46 0.06
CA PHE A 61 -9.73 -8.16 -1.31
C PHE A 61 -10.45 -9.00 -2.37
N GLU A 62 -10.67 -10.28 -2.12
CA GLU A 62 -11.23 -11.20 -3.11
C GLU A 62 -12.62 -10.73 -3.59
N GLY A 63 -12.73 -10.50 -4.90
CA GLY A 63 -13.97 -10.04 -5.54
C GLY A 63 -14.38 -8.61 -5.23
N ASN A 64 -13.63 -7.87 -4.43
CA ASN A 64 -13.98 -6.52 -4.00
C ASN A 64 -13.29 -5.44 -4.83
N ARG A 65 -13.96 -4.30 -4.96
CA ARG A 65 -13.35 -3.07 -5.46
C ARG A 65 -12.76 -2.31 -4.27
N VAL A 66 -11.46 -2.10 -4.30
CA VAL A 66 -10.71 -1.53 -3.18
C VAL A 66 -10.06 -0.22 -3.59
N LEU A 67 -10.26 0.81 -2.78
CA LEU A 67 -9.47 2.03 -2.79
C LEU A 67 -8.39 1.89 -1.71
N LEU A 68 -7.16 1.69 -2.16
CA LEU A 68 -5.99 1.56 -1.29
C LEU A 68 -5.42 2.95 -1.03
N VAL A 69 -5.31 3.32 0.23
CA VAL A 69 -4.83 4.64 0.65
C VAL A 69 -3.44 4.50 1.28
N ASP A 70 -2.48 5.27 0.78
CA ASP A 70 -1.13 5.34 1.33
C ASP A 70 -0.69 6.78 1.52
N ASP A 71 0.31 7.00 2.37
CA ASP A 71 0.78 8.34 2.70
C ASP A 71 1.59 8.97 1.57
N SER A 72 2.51 8.24 0.99
CA SER A 72 3.42 8.74 -0.03
C SER A 72 3.94 7.66 -0.97
N ILE A 73 4.27 8.06 -2.18
CA ILE A 73 5.04 7.23 -3.11
C ILE A 73 6.33 7.97 -3.43
N VAL A 74 7.46 7.37 -3.05
CA VAL A 74 8.79 7.90 -3.33
C VAL A 74 9.39 7.20 -4.54
N ARG A 75 9.85 5.96 -4.37
CA ARG A 75 10.40 5.13 -5.46
C ARG A 75 9.34 4.31 -6.21
N GLY A 76 8.20 4.07 -5.60
CA GLY A 76 7.12 3.25 -6.13
C GLY A 76 7.35 1.74 -6.02
N SER A 77 8.53 1.29 -5.59
CA SER A 77 8.86 -0.14 -5.48
C SER A 77 7.99 -0.86 -4.44
N THR A 78 7.78 -0.23 -3.30
CA THR A 78 6.92 -0.78 -2.23
C THR A 78 5.49 -0.91 -2.71
N MET A 79 4.93 0.14 -3.30
CA MET A 79 3.57 0.12 -3.81
C MET A 79 3.39 -0.92 -4.93
N LYS A 80 4.36 -1.07 -5.84
CA LYS A 80 4.34 -2.12 -6.85
C LYS A 80 4.28 -3.52 -6.24
N ARG A 81 5.04 -3.77 -5.17
CA ARG A 81 5.03 -5.05 -4.45
C ARG A 81 3.69 -5.30 -3.78
N ILE A 82 3.12 -4.29 -3.11
CA ILE A 82 1.80 -4.36 -2.49
C ILE A 82 0.74 -4.72 -3.53
N VAL A 83 0.68 -3.98 -4.62
CA VAL A 83 -0.31 -4.22 -5.69
C VAL A 83 -0.14 -5.63 -6.31
N ARG A 84 1.09 -6.08 -6.54
CA ARG A 84 1.34 -7.45 -7.02
C ARG A 84 0.84 -8.50 -6.04
N LEU A 85 1.11 -8.32 -4.75
CA LEU A 85 0.61 -9.20 -3.70
C LEU A 85 -0.91 -9.24 -3.68
N LEU A 86 -1.57 -8.07 -3.72
CA LEU A 86 -3.03 -7.99 -3.70
C LEU A 86 -3.68 -8.61 -4.94
N ARG A 87 -3.05 -8.50 -6.11
CA ARG A 87 -3.56 -9.13 -7.34
C ARG A 87 -3.62 -10.65 -7.26
N THR A 88 -2.78 -11.28 -6.43
CA THR A 88 -2.85 -12.74 -6.20
C THR A 88 -4.13 -13.16 -5.46
N LEU A 89 -4.83 -12.23 -4.83
CA LEU A 89 -6.08 -12.44 -4.11
C LEU A 89 -7.34 -12.19 -4.97
N ASN A 90 -7.17 -11.94 -6.26
CA ASN A 90 -8.26 -11.73 -7.23
C ASN A 90 -9.26 -10.63 -6.84
N PRO A 91 -8.82 -9.41 -6.53
CA PRO A 91 -9.75 -8.29 -6.34
C PRO A 91 -10.44 -7.92 -7.67
N ALA A 92 -11.65 -7.39 -7.58
CA ALA A 92 -12.37 -6.91 -8.76
C ALA A 92 -11.70 -5.66 -9.35
N ALA A 93 -11.20 -4.76 -8.51
CA ALA A 93 -10.42 -3.60 -8.90
C ALA A 93 -9.58 -3.08 -7.74
N ILE A 94 -8.42 -2.51 -8.04
CA ILE A 94 -7.58 -1.78 -7.07
C ILE A 94 -7.37 -0.37 -7.60
N HIS A 95 -7.78 0.61 -6.82
CA HIS A 95 -7.50 2.03 -7.03
C HIS A 95 -6.52 2.50 -5.96
N LEU A 96 -5.70 3.48 -6.27
CA LEU A 96 -4.72 4.05 -5.34
C LEU A 96 -5.08 5.50 -5.04
N ALA A 97 -5.02 5.88 -3.77
CA ALA A 97 -5.10 7.26 -3.33
C ALA A 97 -3.88 7.57 -2.45
N ILE A 98 -3.13 8.57 -2.85
CA ILE A 98 -1.93 9.04 -2.14
C ILE A 98 -2.20 10.45 -1.67
N PHE A 99 -2.10 10.69 -0.36
CA PHE A 99 -2.47 11.99 0.18
C PHE A 99 -1.32 12.99 0.27
N SER A 100 -0.06 12.56 0.17
CA SER A 100 1.04 13.50 0.04
C SER A 100 1.18 14.03 -1.40
N PRO A 101 1.71 15.24 -1.58
CA PRO A 101 2.10 15.72 -2.90
C PRO A 101 3.17 14.82 -3.54
N PRO A 102 3.29 14.83 -4.87
CA PRO A 102 4.36 14.12 -5.57
C PRO A 102 5.74 14.59 -5.10
N VAL A 103 6.61 13.65 -4.71
CA VAL A 103 8.00 13.94 -4.33
C VAL A 103 8.85 13.97 -5.58
N LYS A 104 9.25 15.16 -6.03
CA LYS A 104 10.00 15.38 -7.28
C LYS A 104 11.49 15.64 -7.07
N HIS A 105 11.86 16.15 -5.90
CA HIS A 105 13.23 16.55 -5.59
C HIS A 105 13.71 15.96 -4.27
N PRO A 106 15.02 15.67 -4.13
CA PRO A 106 15.60 15.21 -2.86
C PRO A 106 15.43 16.26 -1.75
N CYS A 107 15.43 15.79 -0.52
CA CYS A 107 15.42 16.68 0.64
C CYS A 107 16.83 17.14 0.98
N PHE A 108 17.02 18.48 1.14
CA PHE A 108 18.31 19.08 1.50
C PHE A 108 18.51 19.26 3.01
N TYR A 109 17.55 18.83 3.84
CA TYR A 109 17.55 19.04 5.29
C TYR A 109 17.91 17.79 6.10
N GLY A 110 18.67 16.86 5.51
CA GLY A 110 19.19 15.69 6.22
C GLY A 110 18.27 14.47 6.31
N ILE A 111 17.13 14.49 5.62
CA ILE A 111 16.34 13.29 5.42
C ILE A 111 17.01 12.45 4.34
N ASP A 112 17.21 11.16 4.61
CA ASP A 112 17.75 10.21 3.63
C ASP A 112 16.73 10.01 2.51
N MET A 113 16.86 10.83 1.47
CA MET A 113 16.05 10.78 0.27
C MET A 113 16.89 10.25 -0.89
N PRO A 114 16.28 9.39 -1.75
CA PRO A 114 16.96 8.91 -2.94
C PRO A 114 17.35 10.09 -3.87
N SER A 115 18.29 9.82 -4.78
CA SER A 115 18.62 10.74 -5.85
C SER A 115 17.37 11.04 -6.70
N GLU A 116 17.38 12.18 -7.39
CA GLU A 116 16.25 12.61 -8.24
C GLU A 116 15.88 11.54 -9.29
N GLU A 117 16.86 10.78 -9.76
CA GLU A 117 16.68 9.70 -10.73
C GLU A 117 15.85 8.52 -10.18
N GLU A 118 15.87 8.31 -8.86
CA GLU A 118 15.11 7.24 -8.20
C GLU A 118 13.68 7.67 -7.85
N LEU A 119 13.36 8.96 -7.88
CA LEU A 119 12.03 9.47 -7.56
C LEU A 119 11.08 9.19 -8.71
N ILE A 120 10.03 8.42 -8.45
CA ILE A 120 9.05 8.07 -9.48
C ILE A 120 8.35 9.30 -10.06
N ALA A 121 8.05 10.30 -9.24
CA ALA A 121 7.34 11.50 -9.64
C ALA A 121 8.19 12.44 -10.50
N SER A 122 9.52 12.36 -10.45
CA SER A 122 10.42 13.16 -11.31
C SER A 122 10.37 12.70 -12.77
N ARG A 123 9.95 11.44 -13.02
CA ARG A 123 9.90 10.82 -14.34
C ARG A 123 8.50 10.81 -14.95
N MET A 124 7.50 11.25 -14.21
CA MET A 124 6.11 11.27 -14.69
C MET A 124 5.74 12.68 -15.09
N ASP A 125 5.40 12.84 -16.36
CA ASP A 125 4.69 14.04 -16.83
C ASP A 125 3.26 13.99 -16.29
N HIS A 126 2.75 15.18 -15.90
CA HIS A 126 1.40 15.36 -15.37
C HIS A 126 0.40 15.60 -16.48
#